data_2dfcc298c468eb0b5cab7c7af5ec00c4
#
_entry.id   2dfcc298c468eb0b5cab7c7af5ec00c4
#
_cell.length_a   1.000
_cell.length_b   1.000
_cell.length_c   1.000
_cell.angle_alpha   90.00
_cell.angle_beta   90.00
_cell.angle_gamma   90.00
#
_symmetry.space_group_name_H-M   'P 1'
#
loop_
_entity.id
_entity.type
_entity.pdbx_description
1 polymer ?
#
loop_
_entity_poly.entity_id
_entity_poly.type
_entity_poly.pdbx_seq_one_letter_code
_entity_poly.pdbx_strand_id
1 'polypeptide(L)'
;SSSSAASDVYKRQLNGMTMPRRFGGLNFPITPYTMCAEIVAAADAGFGNIWALQDCIETLYEFGNEDQHSRFIPRICAGETMSMDLTEPDAGSDLQSVMLKATFDEKENCWRLNGVKRFITNGDADLHLVLARSEEGTRDGRGLSMFIYDKREGGVDVRRIENKLGIHGSPTCELVYKNAKAELCGDRKLGLIKYVMALMNGARLGIAAQSVGLSQAAYNEGLAYAKDRKQFNKAIIEFPAVYD
;
A
#
# COMPACT_ATOMS: atom_id res chain seq x y z
N SER A 1 14.57 -13.11 11.42
CA SER A 1 14.85 -11.82 11.92
C SER A 1 14.32 -10.65 11.09
N SER A 2 13.02 -10.68 10.80
CA SER A 2 12.31 -9.56 10.16
C SER A 2 12.29 -8.29 11.03
N SER A 3 12.52 -8.39 12.33
CA SER A 3 12.50 -7.26 13.26
C SER A 3 13.69 -6.29 13.12
N SER A 4 14.86 -6.74 12.65
CA SER A 4 16.03 -5.87 12.52
C SER A 4 15.93 -4.97 11.28
N ALA A 5 15.48 -5.51 10.14
CA ALA A 5 15.30 -4.74 8.91
C ALA A 5 14.23 -3.66 9.07
N ALA A 6 13.08 -3.99 9.68
CA ALA A 6 12.04 -3.02 9.99
C ALA A 6 12.54 -1.91 10.94
N SER A 7 13.34 -2.27 11.97
CA SER A 7 13.97 -1.31 12.87
C SER A 7 14.97 -0.40 12.16
N ASP A 8 15.69 -0.88 11.16
CA ASP A 8 16.67 -0.09 10.41
C ASP A 8 16.00 0.87 9.42
N VAL A 9 14.90 0.46 8.79
CA VAL A 9 14.03 1.33 7.96
C VAL A 9 13.48 2.47 8.81
N TYR A 10 12.96 2.16 9.98
CA TYR A 10 12.48 3.13 10.96
C TYR A 10 13.55 4.16 11.34
N LYS A 11 14.75 3.71 11.74
CA LYS A 11 15.86 4.59 12.15
C LYS A 11 16.36 5.49 11.02
N ARG A 12 16.15 5.12 9.75
CA ARG A 12 16.58 5.87 8.58
C ARG A 12 15.49 6.78 8.01
N GLN A 13 14.31 6.87 8.66
CA GLN A 13 13.18 7.70 8.22
C GLN A 13 12.74 7.42 6.78
N LEU A 14 12.78 6.15 6.36
CA LEU A 14 12.37 5.76 5.00
C LEU A 14 10.84 5.74 4.82
N ASN A 15 10.08 5.78 5.90
CA ASN A 15 8.64 5.99 5.83
C ASN A 15 8.35 7.50 5.78
N GLY A 16 7.37 7.87 4.96
CA GLY A 16 6.99 9.28 4.81
C GLY A 16 8.06 10.15 4.14
N MET A 17 8.87 9.56 3.23
CA MET A 17 9.95 10.30 2.53
C MET A 17 9.45 11.56 1.84
N THR A 18 8.26 11.54 1.26
CA THR A 18 7.64 12.67 0.55
C THR A 18 6.97 13.66 1.50
N MET A 19 6.76 13.28 2.76
CA MET A 19 6.08 14.14 3.73
C MET A 19 6.93 15.33 4.15
N PRO A 20 6.28 16.47 4.48
CA PRO A 20 6.96 17.66 4.98
C PRO A 20 7.77 17.39 6.25
N ARG A 21 8.90 18.10 6.40
CA ARG A 21 9.78 17.99 7.57
C ARG A 21 9.07 18.31 8.89
N ARG A 22 8.04 19.16 8.87
CA ARG A 22 7.24 19.48 10.07
C ARG A 22 6.54 18.26 10.68
N PHE A 23 6.35 17.18 9.90
CA PHE A 23 5.78 15.91 10.34
C PHE A 23 6.83 14.81 10.56
N GLY A 24 8.13 15.13 10.38
CA GLY A 24 9.21 14.14 10.47
C GLY A 24 9.58 13.50 9.14
N GLY A 25 9.00 13.93 8.03
CA GLY A 25 9.33 13.45 6.67
C GLY A 25 10.61 14.09 6.11
N LEU A 26 11.05 13.60 4.93
CA LEU A 26 12.26 14.09 4.26
C LEU A 26 11.97 15.17 3.22
N ASN A 27 10.71 15.43 2.93
CA ASN A 27 10.26 16.39 1.91
C ASN A 27 10.82 16.07 0.50
N PHE A 28 10.93 14.78 0.15
CA PHE A 28 11.38 14.36 -1.16
C PHE A 28 10.33 14.67 -2.23
N PRO A 29 10.74 15.21 -3.38
CA PRO A 29 9.90 15.18 -4.57
C PRO A 29 9.60 13.75 -5.03
N ILE A 30 8.53 13.57 -5.82
CA ILE A 30 8.10 12.25 -6.29
C ILE A 30 9.16 11.54 -7.16
N THR A 31 9.96 12.27 -7.93
CA THR A 31 10.98 11.68 -8.80
C THR A 31 12.06 10.91 -8.04
N PRO A 32 12.79 11.49 -7.05
CA PRO A 32 13.74 10.71 -6.26
C PRO A 32 13.07 9.62 -5.42
N TYR A 33 11.82 9.79 -4.98
CA TYR A 33 11.05 8.72 -4.35
C TYR A 33 10.89 7.53 -5.30
N THR A 34 10.50 7.77 -6.56
CA THR A 34 10.35 6.72 -7.59
C THR A 34 11.67 6.02 -7.90
N MET A 35 12.80 6.75 -7.94
CA MET A 35 14.13 6.15 -8.10
C MET A 35 14.48 5.23 -6.91
N CYS A 36 14.14 5.62 -5.69
CA CYS A 36 14.29 4.75 -4.51
C CYS A 36 13.42 3.50 -4.60
N ALA A 37 12.20 3.59 -5.14
CA ALA A 37 11.31 2.45 -5.34
C ALA A 37 11.93 1.37 -6.25
N GLU A 38 12.61 1.78 -7.33
CA GLU A 38 13.34 0.88 -8.22
C GLU A 38 14.46 0.13 -7.47
N ILE A 39 15.28 0.85 -6.70
CA ILE A 39 16.38 0.27 -5.93
C ILE A 39 15.88 -0.70 -4.86
N VAL A 40 14.86 -0.31 -4.12
CA VAL A 40 14.24 -1.15 -3.07
C VAL A 40 13.68 -2.43 -3.66
N ALA A 41 12.95 -2.33 -4.77
CA ALA A 41 12.35 -3.49 -5.42
C ALA A 41 13.38 -4.43 -6.04
N ALA A 42 14.48 -3.91 -6.57
CA ALA A 42 15.60 -4.73 -7.05
C ALA A 42 16.24 -5.56 -5.92
N ALA A 43 16.23 -5.04 -4.69
CA ALA A 43 16.79 -5.73 -3.53
C ALA A 43 15.79 -6.74 -2.92
N ASP A 44 14.52 -6.35 -2.74
CA ASP A 44 13.45 -7.18 -2.17
C ASP A 44 12.06 -6.66 -2.60
N ALA A 45 11.40 -7.40 -3.47
CA ALA A 45 10.06 -7.04 -3.95
C ALA A 45 8.98 -7.13 -2.86
N GLY A 46 9.14 -8.00 -1.88
CA GLY A 46 8.20 -8.13 -0.75
C GLY A 46 8.24 -6.90 0.15
N PHE A 47 9.44 -6.45 0.48
CA PHE A 47 9.65 -5.20 1.20
C PHE A 47 9.21 -4.00 0.35
N GLY A 48 9.52 -4.00 -0.95
CA GLY A 48 9.09 -2.97 -1.89
C GLY A 48 7.59 -2.74 -1.89
N ASN A 49 6.79 -3.80 -1.77
CA ASN A 49 5.33 -3.72 -1.67
C ASN A 49 4.85 -2.98 -0.40
N ILE A 50 5.47 -3.23 0.74
CA ILE A 50 5.14 -2.53 2.00
C ILE A 50 5.60 -1.08 1.93
N TRP A 51 6.81 -0.87 1.42
CA TRP A 51 7.39 0.46 1.30
C TRP A 51 6.60 1.37 0.34
N ALA A 52 6.06 0.82 -0.77
CA ALA A 52 5.24 1.55 -1.74
C ALA A 52 3.87 2.01 -1.17
N LEU A 53 3.42 1.48 -0.01
CA LEU A 53 2.20 1.96 0.66
C LEU A 53 2.34 3.39 1.23
N GLN A 54 3.47 4.06 1.04
CA GLN A 54 3.62 5.51 1.26
C GLN A 54 2.62 6.35 0.45
N ASP A 55 2.12 5.86 -0.68
CA ASP A 55 1.02 6.52 -1.42
C ASP A 55 -0.23 6.74 -0.56
N CYS A 56 -0.43 5.90 0.47
CA CYS A 56 -1.51 6.08 1.43
C CYS A 56 -1.32 7.33 2.30
N ILE A 57 -0.08 7.61 2.74
CA ILE A 57 0.19 8.81 3.54
C ILE A 57 0.09 10.09 2.69
N GLU A 58 0.46 10.02 1.40
CA GLU A 58 0.26 11.12 0.47
C GLU A 58 -1.21 11.43 0.28
N THR A 59 -2.05 10.40 0.12
CA THR A 59 -3.50 10.56 0.03
C THR A 59 -4.08 11.17 1.31
N LEU A 60 -3.61 10.74 2.47
CA LEU A 60 -3.99 11.33 3.75
C LEU A 60 -3.55 12.81 3.84
N TYR A 61 -2.35 13.13 3.38
CA TYR A 61 -1.83 14.50 3.41
C TYR A 61 -2.58 15.42 2.44
N GLU A 62 -2.98 14.92 1.27
CA GLU A 62 -3.70 15.71 0.27
C GLU A 62 -5.17 15.95 0.65
N PHE A 63 -5.84 14.96 1.26
CA PHE A 63 -7.30 14.99 1.45
C PHE A 63 -7.76 14.96 2.89
N GLY A 64 -6.91 14.63 3.85
CA GLY A 64 -7.20 14.71 5.28
C GLY A 64 -7.27 16.17 5.77
N ASN A 65 -7.81 16.35 6.97
CA ASN A 65 -7.81 17.66 7.63
C ASN A 65 -6.58 17.86 8.54
N GLU A 66 -6.35 19.08 9.03
CA GLU A 66 -5.18 19.41 9.84
C GLU A 66 -5.09 18.62 11.17
N ASP A 67 -6.21 18.23 11.76
CA ASP A 67 -6.23 17.36 12.93
C ASP A 67 -5.72 15.95 12.57
N GLN A 68 -6.22 15.39 11.47
CA GLN A 68 -5.76 14.08 10.95
C GLN A 68 -4.28 14.12 10.54
N HIS A 69 -3.83 15.19 9.89
CA HIS A 69 -2.42 15.38 9.56
C HIS A 69 -1.54 15.35 10.81
N SER A 70 -1.91 16.10 11.85
CA SER A 70 -1.11 16.22 13.07
C SER A 70 -1.07 14.93 13.90
N ARG A 71 -2.13 14.11 13.85
CA ARG A 71 -2.22 12.85 14.60
C ARG A 71 -1.57 11.67 13.89
N PHE A 72 -1.76 11.54 12.58
CA PHE A 72 -1.40 10.32 11.86
C PHE A 72 -0.08 10.41 11.10
N ILE A 73 0.22 11.55 10.42
CA ILE A 73 1.43 11.65 9.59
C ILE A 73 2.72 11.47 10.40
N PRO A 74 2.88 12.10 11.58
CA PRO A 74 4.09 11.87 12.40
C PRO A 74 4.30 10.41 12.80
N ARG A 75 3.22 9.67 13.04
CA ARG A 75 3.28 8.24 13.41
C ARG A 75 3.85 7.40 12.26
N ILE A 76 3.43 7.67 11.03
CA ILE A 76 3.95 6.98 9.85
C ILE A 76 5.40 7.36 9.59
N CYS A 77 5.74 8.65 9.67
CA CYS A 77 7.14 9.09 9.57
C CYS A 77 8.02 8.46 10.67
N ALA A 78 7.44 8.15 11.82
CA ALA A 78 8.09 7.46 12.93
C ALA A 78 8.15 5.93 12.75
N GLY A 79 7.56 5.35 11.71
CA GLY A 79 7.71 3.93 11.34
C GLY A 79 6.45 3.07 11.48
N GLU A 80 5.30 3.62 11.88
CA GLU A 80 4.04 2.91 11.76
C GLU A 80 3.71 2.69 10.27
N THR A 81 3.01 1.61 9.97
CA THR A 81 2.73 1.20 8.60
C THR A 81 1.29 1.49 8.20
N MET A 82 1.06 1.59 6.90
CA MET A 82 -0.28 1.77 6.34
C MET A 82 -0.69 0.59 5.46
N SER A 83 -2.00 0.47 5.25
CA SER A 83 -2.61 -0.37 4.23
C SER A 83 -3.68 0.39 3.44
N MET A 84 -4.02 -0.17 2.29
CA MET A 84 -5.00 0.34 1.34
C MET A 84 -6.11 -0.70 1.18
N ASP A 85 -7.22 -0.52 1.92
CA ASP A 85 -8.26 -1.52 2.05
C ASP A 85 -9.40 -1.26 1.06
N LEU A 86 -9.17 -1.63 -0.20
CA LEU A 86 -10.11 -1.37 -1.29
C LEU A 86 -10.88 -2.63 -1.69
N THR A 87 -10.17 -3.69 -2.02
CA THR A 87 -10.68 -4.92 -2.63
C THR A 87 -11.55 -5.74 -1.69
N GLU A 88 -12.63 -6.32 -2.23
CA GLU A 88 -13.51 -7.28 -1.58
C GLU A 88 -13.56 -8.58 -2.41
N PRO A 89 -14.13 -9.68 -1.88
CA PRO A 89 -14.24 -10.93 -2.63
C PRO A 89 -14.86 -10.78 -4.02
N ASP A 90 -15.87 -9.92 -4.15
CA ASP A 90 -16.63 -9.70 -5.38
C ASP A 90 -16.41 -8.32 -6.01
N ALA A 91 -15.48 -7.52 -5.50
CA ALA A 91 -15.18 -6.17 -5.98
C ALA A 91 -13.67 -5.90 -5.95
N GLY A 92 -13.00 -6.06 -7.08
CA GLY A 92 -11.57 -5.78 -7.24
C GLY A 92 -11.34 -4.80 -8.39
N SER A 93 -11.44 -5.25 -9.64
CA SER A 93 -11.36 -4.37 -10.81
C SER A 93 -12.53 -3.38 -10.86
N ASP A 94 -13.72 -3.83 -10.49
CA ASP A 94 -14.90 -2.98 -10.34
C ASP A 94 -15.11 -2.58 -8.87
N LEU A 95 -14.41 -1.55 -8.42
CA LEU A 95 -14.55 -1.02 -7.07
C LEU A 95 -15.88 -0.29 -6.82
N GLN A 96 -16.69 -0.03 -7.85
CA GLN A 96 -18.03 0.54 -7.65
C GLN A 96 -18.93 -0.43 -6.87
N SER A 97 -18.65 -1.73 -6.99
CA SER A 97 -19.40 -2.82 -6.35
C SER A 97 -18.99 -3.09 -4.90
N VAL A 98 -18.11 -2.29 -4.30
CA VAL A 98 -17.72 -2.39 -2.88
C VAL A 98 -18.95 -2.30 -1.98
N MET A 99 -19.07 -3.25 -1.04
CA MET A 99 -20.22 -3.43 -0.16
C MET A 99 -19.92 -3.23 1.32
N LEU A 100 -18.65 -3.15 1.75
CA LEU A 100 -18.30 -2.83 3.13
C LEU A 100 -19.03 -1.57 3.55
N LYS A 101 -19.85 -1.68 4.59
CA LYS A 101 -20.72 -0.60 5.06
C LYS A 101 -19.97 0.35 5.99
N ALA A 102 -20.25 1.65 5.83
CA ALA A 102 -19.91 2.68 6.80
C ALA A 102 -21.22 3.34 7.29
N THR A 103 -21.49 3.24 8.58
CA THR A 103 -22.67 3.85 9.22
C THR A 103 -22.22 4.88 10.25
N PHE A 104 -22.81 6.07 10.24
CA PHE A 104 -22.49 7.09 11.21
C PHE A 104 -23.17 6.81 12.54
N ASP A 105 -22.42 6.78 13.62
CA ASP A 105 -22.88 6.63 14.99
C ASP A 105 -22.98 8.03 15.62
N GLU A 106 -24.18 8.56 15.72
CA GLU A 106 -24.43 9.92 16.25
C GLU A 106 -24.06 10.03 17.73
N LYS A 107 -24.12 8.96 18.51
CA LYS A 107 -23.82 8.97 19.95
C LYS A 107 -22.33 9.11 20.21
N GLU A 108 -21.54 8.38 19.44
CA GLU A 108 -20.09 8.36 19.56
C GLU A 108 -19.41 9.35 18.60
N ASN A 109 -20.20 10.04 17.76
CA ASN A 109 -19.74 10.98 16.73
C ASN A 109 -18.60 10.39 15.87
N CYS A 110 -18.79 9.15 15.39
CA CYS A 110 -17.81 8.43 14.60
C CYS A 110 -18.47 7.55 13.52
N TRP A 111 -17.69 7.04 12.59
CA TRP A 111 -18.15 6.04 11.64
C TRP A 111 -17.87 4.63 12.14
N ARG A 112 -18.78 3.72 11.82
CA ARG A 112 -18.68 2.29 12.14
C ARG A 112 -18.61 1.49 10.84
N LEU A 113 -17.51 0.75 10.67
CA LEU A 113 -17.26 -0.08 9.50
C LEU A 113 -17.67 -1.53 9.76
N ASN A 114 -18.38 -2.13 8.79
CA ASN A 114 -18.83 -3.53 8.86
C ASN A 114 -18.73 -4.20 7.49
N GLY A 115 -18.06 -5.35 7.42
CA GLY A 115 -17.89 -6.14 6.19
C GLY A 115 -16.55 -6.83 6.10
N VAL A 116 -16.17 -7.23 4.89
CA VAL A 116 -14.95 -7.99 4.62
C VAL A 116 -14.14 -7.29 3.52
N LYS A 117 -12.85 -7.13 3.77
CA LYS A 117 -11.85 -6.77 2.76
C LYS A 117 -10.96 -7.97 2.48
N ARG A 118 -10.52 -8.15 1.24
CA ARG A 118 -9.70 -9.30 0.85
C ARG A 118 -8.56 -8.90 -0.06
N PHE A 119 -7.48 -9.68 0.00
CA PHE A 119 -6.24 -9.41 -0.73
C PHE A 119 -5.58 -8.08 -0.36
N ILE A 120 -5.67 -7.70 0.92
CA ILE A 120 -5.14 -6.43 1.40
C ILE A 120 -3.66 -6.56 1.71
N THR A 121 -2.84 -5.85 0.94
CA THR A 121 -1.40 -5.77 1.14
C THR A 121 -1.11 -5.11 2.49
N ASN A 122 -0.25 -5.76 3.30
CA ASN A 122 0.08 -5.30 4.64
C ASN A 122 -1.16 -5.10 5.53
N GLY A 123 -2.14 -6.00 5.42
CA GLY A 123 -3.43 -5.85 6.10
C GLY A 123 -3.37 -5.94 7.63
N ASP A 124 -2.20 -6.17 8.23
CA ASP A 124 -1.95 -6.05 9.68
C ASP A 124 -1.31 -4.70 10.05
N ALA A 125 -1.41 -3.69 9.19
CA ALA A 125 -0.86 -2.36 9.38
C ALA A 125 -1.43 -1.64 10.62
N ASP A 126 -0.77 -0.54 11.00
CA ASP A 126 -1.19 0.29 12.14
C ASP A 126 -2.34 1.23 11.75
N LEU A 127 -2.31 1.75 10.51
CA LEU A 127 -3.33 2.63 9.94
C LEU A 127 -3.81 2.09 8.60
N HIS A 128 -5.10 2.27 8.32
CA HIS A 128 -5.72 1.81 7.09
C HIS A 128 -6.48 2.94 6.40
N LEU A 129 -6.32 3.07 5.08
CA LEU A 129 -7.25 3.82 4.24
C LEU A 129 -8.29 2.85 3.67
N VAL A 130 -9.54 3.02 4.10
CA VAL A 130 -10.61 2.06 3.83
C VAL A 130 -11.66 2.69 2.91
N LEU A 131 -11.90 2.06 1.76
CA LEU A 131 -13.03 2.42 0.90
C LEU A 131 -14.29 1.71 1.37
N ALA A 132 -15.33 2.47 1.72
CA ALA A 132 -16.57 1.91 2.22
C ALA A 132 -17.80 2.66 1.70
N ARG A 133 -18.94 1.96 1.68
CA ARG A 133 -20.25 2.52 1.28
C ARG A 133 -20.88 3.27 2.44
N SER A 134 -20.91 4.58 2.32
CA SER A 134 -21.49 5.51 3.29
C SER A 134 -22.91 5.96 2.95
N GLU A 135 -23.37 5.71 1.71
CA GLU A 135 -24.69 6.15 1.24
C GLU A 135 -25.60 4.94 1.05
N GLU A 136 -26.65 4.86 1.84
CA GLU A 136 -27.66 3.79 1.70
C GLU A 136 -28.37 3.84 0.35
N GLY A 137 -28.74 2.67 -0.16
CA GLY A 137 -29.49 2.55 -1.43
C GLY A 137 -28.66 2.80 -2.69
N THR A 138 -27.37 3.15 -2.58
CA THR A 138 -26.49 3.34 -3.74
C THR A 138 -25.80 2.04 -4.13
N ARG A 139 -25.49 1.90 -5.44
CA ARG A 139 -24.75 0.75 -5.99
C ARG A 139 -23.59 1.15 -6.91
N ASP A 140 -23.30 2.45 -6.98
CA ASP A 140 -22.22 3.00 -7.82
C ASP A 140 -21.15 3.69 -6.97
N GLY A 141 -20.12 4.24 -7.63
CA GLY A 141 -18.99 4.90 -6.98
C GLY A 141 -19.37 6.16 -6.18
N ARG A 142 -20.53 6.77 -6.46
CA ARG A 142 -21.02 7.96 -5.74
C ARG A 142 -21.51 7.65 -4.33
N GLY A 143 -21.71 6.37 -4.02
CA GLY A 143 -22.04 5.94 -2.66
C GLY A 143 -20.84 5.63 -1.78
N LEU A 144 -19.62 5.80 -2.29
CA LEU A 144 -18.38 5.38 -1.62
C LEU A 144 -17.61 6.57 -1.05
N SER A 145 -17.16 6.42 0.19
CA SER A 145 -16.32 7.39 0.89
C SER A 145 -15.03 6.72 1.37
N MET A 146 -14.00 7.53 1.65
CA MET A 146 -12.74 7.07 2.19
C MET A 146 -12.71 7.28 3.70
N PHE A 147 -12.21 6.29 4.43
CA PHE A 147 -12.10 6.33 5.88
C PHE A 147 -10.67 6.03 6.35
N ILE A 148 -10.29 6.60 7.47
CA ILE A 148 -9.08 6.25 8.21
C ILE A 148 -9.53 5.34 9.36
N TYR A 149 -8.94 4.14 9.43
CA TYR A 149 -9.08 3.24 10.56
C TYR A 149 -7.72 3.13 11.27
N ASP A 150 -7.72 3.34 12.58
CA ASP A 150 -6.57 3.11 13.46
C ASP A 150 -6.72 1.75 14.14
N LYS A 151 -5.75 0.87 13.98
CA LYS A 151 -5.75 -0.48 14.60
C LYS A 151 -5.95 -0.45 16.11
N ARG A 152 -5.56 0.63 16.78
CA ARG A 152 -5.73 0.83 18.22
C ARG A 152 -7.19 0.89 18.66
N GLU A 153 -8.11 1.23 17.76
CA GLU A 153 -9.55 1.27 18.03
C GLU A 153 -10.18 -0.13 18.05
N GLY A 154 -9.48 -1.15 17.56
CA GLY A 154 -10.00 -2.52 17.49
C GLY A 154 -11.17 -2.71 16.52
N GLY A 155 -11.82 -3.86 16.56
CA GLY A 155 -12.97 -4.17 15.71
C GLY A 155 -12.60 -4.66 14.30
N VAL A 156 -11.33 -4.93 14.03
CA VAL A 156 -10.88 -5.58 12.80
C VAL A 156 -10.06 -6.82 13.12
N ASP A 157 -10.46 -7.94 12.54
CA ASP A 157 -9.75 -9.21 12.67
C ASP A 157 -9.03 -9.56 11.36
N VAL A 158 -7.75 -9.89 11.44
CA VAL A 158 -7.03 -10.57 10.36
C VAL A 158 -7.48 -12.03 10.34
N ARG A 159 -8.40 -12.38 9.44
CA ARG A 159 -8.96 -13.74 9.39
C ARG A 159 -7.97 -14.75 8.81
N ARG A 160 -7.15 -14.31 7.85
CA ARG A 160 -6.06 -15.10 7.29
C ARG A 160 -5.06 -14.25 6.52
N ILE A 161 -3.86 -14.81 6.33
CA ILE A 161 -2.86 -14.34 5.39
C ILE A 161 -2.88 -15.28 4.17
N GLU A 162 -2.95 -14.72 2.99
CA GLU A 162 -3.03 -15.49 1.73
C GLU A 162 -1.70 -16.18 1.41
N ASN A 163 -1.78 -17.42 0.95
CA ASN A 163 -0.64 -18.13 0.37
C ASN A 163 -0.47 -17.68 -1.08
N LYS A 164 0.66 -17.04 -1.41
CA LYS A 164 0.92 -16.42 -2.71
C LYS A 164 2.02 -17.16 -3.47
N LEU A 165 2.05 -17.00 -4.80
CA LEU A 165 3.13 -17.54 -5.65
C LEU A 165 4.46 -16.82 -5.45
N GLY A 166 4.46 -15.57 -4.98
CA GLY A 166 5.66 -14.77 -4.72
C GLY A 166 5.34 -13.60 -3.80
N ILE A 167 6.33 -12.71 -3.59
CA ILE A 167 6.21 -11.52 -2.73
C ILE A 167 5.75 -11.91 -1.31
N HIS A 168 6.36 -12.97 -0.77
CA HIS A 168 5.97 -13.55 0.52
C HIS A 168 6.33 -12.66 1.71
N GLY A 169 7.28 -11.74 1.57
CA GLY A 169 7.67 -10.78 2.61
C GLY A 169 6.60 -9.74 2.94
N SER A 170 5.57 -9.61 2.10
CA SER A 170 4.42 -8.72 2.32
C SER A 170 3.17 -9.55 2.67
N PRO A 171 2.58 -9.42 3.89
CA PRO A 171 1.37 -10.14 4.25
C PRO A 171 0.17 -9.59 3.47
N THR A 172 -0.47 -10.44 2.69
CA THR A 172 -1.72 -10.13 2.00
C THR A 172 -2.86 -10.74 2.78
N CYS A 173 -3.72 -9.92 3.36
CA CYS A 173 -4.68 -10.34 4.38
C CYS A 173 -6.13 -10.33 3.88
N GLU A 174 -6.94 -11.16 4.53
CA GLU A 174 -8.38 -11.02 4.56
C GLU A 174 -8.77 -10.41 5.91
N LEU A 175 -9.48 -9.27 5.88
CA LEU A 175 -9.85 -8.47 7.04
C LEU A 175 -11.35 -8.52 7.26
N VAL A 176 -11.77 -8.74 8.50
CA VAL A 176 -13.17 -8.70 8.90
C VAL A 176 -13.41 -7.52 9.82
N TYR A 177 -14.16 -6.54 9.35
CA TYR A 177 -14.59 -5.36 10.08
C TYR A 177 -15.86 -5.66 10.87
N LYS A 178 -15.80 -5.48 12.18
CA LYS A 178 -16.89 -5.74 13.12
C LYS A 178 -17.16 -4.49 13.96
N ASN A 179 -18.00 -3.62 13.45
CA ASN A 179 -18.31 -2.35 14.10
C ASN A 179 -17.06 -1.50 14.39
N ALA A 180 -16.07 -1.57 13.50
CA ALA A 180 -14.78 -0.91 13.67
C ALA A 180 -14.95 0.60 13.58
N LYS A 181 -14.41 1.34 14.57
CA LYS A 181 -14.47 2.79 14.61
C LYS A 181 -13.49 3.39 13.60
N ALA A 182 -13.97 4.34 12.82
CA ALA A 182 -13.18 5.00 11.79
C ALA A 182 -13.57 6.47 11.64
N GLU A 183 -12.70 7.23 10.97
CA GLU A 183 -12.90 8.65 10.68
C GLU A 183 -13.05 8.86 9.18
N LEU A 184 -13.92 9.77 8.77
CA LEU A 184 -14.03 10.15 7.37
C LEU A 184 -12.76 10.91 6.93
N CYS A 185 -12.15 10.50 5.82
CA CYS A 185 -11.05 11.20 5.18
C CYS A 185 -11.58 12.01 3.99
N GLY A 186 -11.43 13.32 4.04
CA GLY A 186 -12.01 14.21 3.03
C GLY A 186 -13.54 14.28 3.08
N ASP A 187 -14.17 14.47 1.93
CA ASP A 187 -15.63 14.60 1.81
C ASP A 187 -16.31 13.27 1.51
N ARG A 188 -17.56 13.11 1.96
CA ARG A 188 -18.42 11.96 1.61
C ARG A 188 -18.62 11.89 0.09
N LYS A 189 -18.83 10.67 -0.41
CA LYS A 189 -19.15 10.35 -1.83
C LYS A 189 -18.00 10.54 -2.81
N LEU A 190 -16.86 11.05 -2.38
CA LEU A 190 -15.68 11.26 -3.22
C LEU A 190 -14.63 10.15 -3.09
N GLY A 191 -14.89 9.13 -2.27
CA GLY A 191 -13.92 8.07 -1.96
C GLY A 191 -13.34 7.40 -3.19
N LEU A 192 -14.18 6.89 -4.09
CA LEU A 192 -13.71 6.23 -5.31
C LEU A 192 -13.30 7.23 -6.38
N ILE A 193 -14.21 8.17 -6.70
CA ILE A 193 -14.07 9.01 -7.90
C ILE A 193 -12.96 10.06 -7.80
N LYS A 194 -12.49 10.36 -6.60
CA LYS A 194 -11.40 11.33 -6.37
C LYS A 194 -10.24 10.69 -5.60
N TYR A 195 -10.46 10.20 -4.39
CA TYR A 195 -9.37 9.82 -3.48
C TYR A 195 -8.69 8.52 -3.89
N VAL A 196 -9.44 7.47 -4.21
CA VAL A 196 -8.87 6.22 -4.72
C VAL A 196 -8.20 6.44 -6.08
N MET A 197 -8.76 7.29 -6.94
CA MET A 197 -8.13 7.57 -8.24
C MET A 197 -6.79 8.29 -8.09
N ALA A 198 -6.67 9.25 -7.16
CA ALA A 198 -5.40 9.90 -6.85
C ALA A 198 -4.39 8.89 -6.28
N LEU A 199 -4.78 8.13 -5.25
CA LEU A 199 -3.99 7.07 -4.64
C LEU A 199 -3.46 6.06 -5.69
N MET A 200 -4.33 5.56 -6.56
CA MET A 200 -3.95 4.59 -7.59
C MET A 200 -3.02 5.17 -8.67
N ASN A 201 -3.07 6.46 -8.94
CA ASN A 201 -2.14 7.09 -9.88
C ASN A 201 -0.71 7.11 -9.32
N GLY A 202 -0.53 7.42 -8.03
CA GLY A 202 0.75 7.29 -7.34
C GLY A 202 1.24 5.85 -7.32
N ALA A 203 0.39 4.91 -6.89
CA ALA A 203 0.70 3.48 -6.84
C ALA A 203 1.14 2.91 -8.19
N ARG A 204 0.53 3.33 -9.30
CA ARG A 204 0.94 2.89 -10.65
C ARG A 204 2.36 3.30 -10.99
N LEU A 205 2.79 4.50 -10.60
CA LEU A 205 4.16 4.97 -10.79
C LEU A 205 5.14 4.12 -9.98
N GLY A 206 4.81 3.83 -8.71
CA GLY A 206 5.59 2.94 -7.84
C GLY A 206 5.72 1.53 -8.41
N ILE A 207 4.64 0.94 -8.93
CA ILE A 207 4.67 -0.40 -9.55
C ILE A 207 5.48 -0.40 -10.86
N ALA A 208 5.44 0.68 -11.64
CA ALA A 208 6.30 0.80 -12.82
C ALA A 208 7.79 0.76 -12.43
N ALA A 209 8.18 1.53 -11.42
CA ALA A 209 9.55 1.51 -10.89
C ALA A 209 9.94 0.14 -10.30
N GLN A 210 9.04 -0.50 -9.56
CA GLN A 210 9.23 -1.86 -9.05
C GLN A 210 9.49 -2.86 -10.17
N SER A 211 8.74 -2.78 -11.26
CA SER A 211 8.89 -3.67 -12.43
C SER A 211 10.27 -3.49 -13.09
N VAL A 212 10.74 -2.25 -13.23
CA VAL A 212 12.08 -1.95 -13.76
C VAL A 212 13.17 -2.52 -12.84
N GLY A 213 13.07 -2.29 -11.53
CA GLY A 213 14.04 -2.79 -10.56
C GLY A 213 14.15 -4.32 -10.58
N LEU A 214 13.03 -5.03 -10.60
CA LEU A 214 12.99 -6.49 -10.71
C LEU A 214 13.59 -7.00 -12.02
N SER A 215 13.25 -6.35 -13.14
CA SER A 215 13.77 -6.72 -14.45
C SER A 215 15.28 -6.53 -14.51
N GLN A 216 15.79 -5.43 -13.97
CA GLN A 216 17.22 -5.15 -13.91
C GLN A 216 17.98 -6.17 -13.04
N ALA A 217 17.43 -6.53 -11.88
CA ALA A 217 18.02 -7.56 -11.02
C ALA A 217 18.07 -8.92 -11.73
N ALA A 218 16.97 -9.35 -12.33
CA ALA A 218 16.91 -10.61 -13.08
C ALA A 218 17.88 -10.62 -14.27
N TYR A 219 17.97 -9.52 -15.01
CA TYR A 219 18.92 -9.37 -16.12
C TYR A 219 20.37 -9.48 -15.64
N ASN A 220 20.74 -8.81 -14.56
CA ASN A 220 22.11 -8.83 -14.04
C ASN A 220 22.54 -10.25 -13.62
N GLU A 221 21.67 -10.98 -12.93
CA GLU A 221 21.91 -12.38 -12.55
C GLU A 221 22.01 -13.29 -13.76
N GLY A 222 21.08 -13.16 -14.70
CA GLY A 222 21.10 -13.93 -15.95
C GLY A 222 22.35 -13.67 -16.79
N LEU A 223 22.78 -12.42 -16.90
CA LEU A 223 23.97 -12.02 -17.62
C LEU A 223 25.24 -12.56 -16.96
N ALA A 224 25.33 -12.45 -15.64
CA ALA A 224 26.47 -13.00 -14.88
C ALA A 224 26.59 -14.52 -15.10
N TYR A 225 25.48 -15.23 -14.98
CA TYR A 225 25.45 -16.67 -15.23
C TYR A 225 25.82 -17.02 -16.67
N ALA A 226 25.30 -16.30 -17.67
CA ALA A 226 25.60 -16.55 -19.07
C ALA A 226 27.07 -16.34 -19.44
N LYS A 227 27.76 -15.42 -18.76
CA LYS A 227 29.21 -15.20 -18.90
C LYS A 227 30.06 -16.28 -18.26
N ASP A 228 29.61 -16.87 -17.14
CA ASP A 228 30.34 -17.88 -16.39
C ASP A 228 30.09 -19.31 -16.90
N ARG A 229 28.83 -19.65 -17.21
CA ARG A 229 28.44 -21.00 -17.67
C ARG A 229 29.04 -21.32 -19.04
N LYS A 230 29.77 -22.46 -19.13
CA LYS A 230 30.38 -22.92 -20.37
C LYS A 230 29.66 -24.17 -20.92
N GLN A 231 29.45 -24.21 -22.22
CA GLN A 231 29.08 -25.41 -23.01
C GLN A 231 29.87 -25.38 -24.32
N PHE A 232 30.21 -26.54 -24.85
CA PHE A 232 31.01 -26.67 -26.08
C PHE A 232 32.29 -25.83 -26.05
N ASN A 233 32.97 -25.75 -24.86
CA ASN A 233 34.21 -25.06 -24.58
C ASN A 233 34.16 -23.53 -24.70
N LYS A 234 32.99 -22.91 -24.70
CA LYS A 234 32.78 -21.45 -24.70
C LYS A 234 31.66 -21.05 -23.76
N ALA A 235 31.66 -19.78 -23.35
CA ALA A 235 30.59 -19.22 -22.52
C ALA A 235 29.25 -19.23 -23.27
N ILE A 236 28.15 -19.52 -22.56
CA ILE A 236 26.85 -19.62 -23.24
C ILE A 236 26.38 -18.30 -23.85
N ILE A 237 26.84 -17.15 -23.32
CA ILE A 237 26.55 -15.84 -23.93
C ILE A 237 27.09 -15.68 -25.36
N GLU A 238 28.04 -16.53 -25.79
CA GLU A 238 28.58 -16.51 -27.14
C GLU A 238 27.66 -17.21 -28.18
N PHE A 239 26.55 -17.81 -27.71
CA PHE A 239 25.57 -18.43 -28.61
C PHE A 239 24.49 -17.43 -28.99
N PRO A 240 24.15 -17.30 -30.29
CA PRO A 240 23.13 -16.34 -30.75
C PRO A 240 21.80 -16.45 -29.99
N ALA A 241 21.32 -17.66 -29.72
CA ALA A 241 20.08 -17.91 -28.97
C ALA A 241 20.10 -17.44 -27.51
N VAL A 242 21.22 -16.95 -27.01
CA VAL A 242 21.36 -16.44 -25.63
C VAL A 242 21.57 -14.92 -25.59
N TYR A 243 22.28 -14.34 -26.57
CA TYR A 243 22.55 -12.90 -26.56
C TYR A 243 21.56 -12.06 -27.41
N ASP A 244 20.80 -12.66 -28.33
CA ASP A 244 19.75 -12.01 -29.11
C ASP A 244 18.46 -11.81 -28.27
#